data_cc07042cf8b7e8f300e980fe8a61deeb
#
_entry.id   cc07042cf8b7e8f300e980fe8a61deeb
#
_cell.length_a   1.000
_cell.length_b   1.000
_cell.length_c   1.000
_cell.angle_alpha   90.00
_cell.angle_beta   90.00
_cell.angle_gamma   90.00
#
_symmetry.space_group_name_H-M   'P 1'
#
loop_
_entity.id
_entity.type
_entity.pdbx_description
1 polymer ?
#
loop_
_entity_poly.entity_id
_entity_poly.type
_entity_poly.pdbx_seq_one_letter_code
_entity_poly.pdbx_strand_id
1 'polypeptide(L)'
;MPSAEADRPAPITRIAVIGTGAWGTALALVAARIGRAVTLWGRSASVVDDINRNRCNSRNLDGIALPPGITATTDPARACAGAEAVLIVTPSRSLREICAMLRPHLAPGVPVALCCKGIERGSGLLPTQVAEEELPGHPVGALSGPTFARETALGHPTAATIAFPFGPADRADPAASPAARLAAALSGGGFRPYVSDDPVGVEVGGAVKNVIAIACGMMTGAGFAENTRAALITRGLEEMRRLAEAMGGREETVNGLSGVGDLVLTCSSPTSRNFALGAQLGAGRPRSACFDGRDVVVEGEVNAVSVIEAARRVGVSMPICEAVHAILHEGAPLAAAFAGLWARPIRAEAAGLNLAIEHPGGAAAFEDLTRRMT
;
A
#
# COMPACT_ATOMS: atom_id res chain seq x y z
N MET A 1 26.76 -36.90 4.98
CA MET A 1 25.43 -36.31 4.84
C MET A 1 25.41 -35.53 3.53
N PRO A 2 24.58 -35.85 2.55
CA PRO A 2 24.46 -35.00 1.36
C PRO A 2 23.99 -33.62 1.80
N SER A 3 24.65 -32.59 1.30
CA SER A 3 24.39 -31.20 1.67
C SER A 3 22.98 -30.83 1.28
N ALA A 4 22.21 -30.25 2.22
CA ALA A 4 20.86 -29.70 2.02
C ALA A 4 20.79 -28.53 1.00
N GLU A 5 21.91 -28.22 0.34
CA GLU A 5 22.04 -27.22 -0.71
C GLU A 5 21.60 -27.70 -2.10
N ALA A 6 21.59 -29.05 -2.35
CA ALA A 6 21.30 -29.58 -3.67
C ALA A 6 19.82 -29.56 -4.07
N ASP A 7 18.90 -29.29 -3.14
CA ASP A 7 17.43 -29.35 -3.34
C ASP A 7 16.74 -27.98 -3.28
N ARG A 8 17.49 -26.88 -3.18
CA ARG A 8 16.91 -25.55 -3.13
C ARG A 8 16.44 -25.09 -4.51
N PRO A 9 15.23 -24.48 -4.60
CA PRO A 9 14.73 -23.92 -5.85
C PRO A 9 15.71 -22.90 -6.44
N ALA A 10 15.88 -22.93 -7.76
CA ALA A 10 16.77 -22.00 -8.47
C ALA A 10 16.46 -20.54 -8.16
N PRO A 11 17.46 -19.65 -8.13
CA PRO A 11 17.25 -18.23 -7.93
C PRO A 11 16.33 -17.61 -8.99
N ILE A 12 15.46 -16.69 -8.60
CA ILE A 12 14.62 -15.92 -9.52
C ILE A 12 15.52 -14.96 -10.29
N THR A 13 15.54 -15.07 -11.61
CA THR A 13 16.34 -14.26 -12.54
C THR A 13 15.49 -13.47 -13.53
N ARG A 14 14.25 -13.89 -13.78
CA ARG A 14 13.30 -13.24 -14.69
C ARG A 14 12.03 -12.85 -13.95
N ILE A 15 11.70 -11.56 -13.99
CA ILE A 15 10.56 -10.98 -13.26
C ILE A 15 9.63 -10.26 -14.24
N ALA A 16 8.34 -10.61 -14.22
CA ALA A 16 7.32 -9.82 -14.86
C ALA A 16 6.79 -8.75 -13.88
N VAL A 17 6.75 -7.50 -14.31
CA VAL A 17 6.16 -6.40 -13.53
C VAL A 17 4.93 -5.88 -14.27
N ILE A 18 3.77 -6.06 -13.67
CA ILE A 18 2.48 -5.74 -14.28
C ILE A 18 2.02 -4.36 -13.81
N GLY A 19 2.29 -3.36 -14.64
CA GLY A 19 2.00 -1.96 -14.38
C GLY A 19 3.19 -1.04 -14.64
N THR A 20 3.09 -0.16 -15.63
CA THR A 20 4.10 0.85 -15.99
C THR A 20 3.92 2.17 -15.25
N GLY A 21 3.25 2.17 -14.08
CA GLY A 21 3.20 3.32 -13.19
C GLY A 21 4.55 3.62 -12.55
N ALA A 22 4.63 4.71 -11.77
CA ALA A 22 5.88 5.10 -11.09
C ALA A 22 6.44 3.96 -10.23
N TRP A 23 5.59 3.31 -9.41
CA TRP A 23 6.02 2.23 -8.53
C TRP A 23 6.45 0.98 -9.28
N GLY A 24 5.72 0.54 -10.32
CA GLY A 24 6.13 -0.60 -11.15
C GLY A 24 7.46 -0.35 -11.85
N THR A 25 7.68 0.86 -12.37
CA THR A 25 8.96 1.24 -12.99
C THR A 25 10.09 1.27 -11.94
N ALA A 26 9.83 1.71 -10.71
CA ALA A 26 10.82 1.71 -9.64
C ALA A 26 11.21 0.28 -9.23
N LEU A 27 10.25 -0.64 -9.09
CA LEU A 27 10.53 -2.05 -8.80
C LEU A 27 11.28 -2.75 -9.95
N ALA A 28 10.96 -2.41 -11.19
CA ALA A 28 11.73 -2.88 -12.35
C ALA A 28 13.19 -2.42 -12.29
N LEU A 29 13.44 -1.17 -11.89
CA LEU A 29 14.79 -0.66 -11.67
C LEU A 29 15.52 -1.36 -10.54
N VAL A 30 14.84 -1.63 -9.42
CA VAL A 30 15.40 -2.39 -8.30
C VAL A 30 15.91 -3.76 -8.79
N ALA A 31 15.06 -4.51 -9.48
CA ALA A 31 15.41 -5.83 -9.99
C ALA A 31 16.54 -5.79 -11.06
N ALA A 32 16.44 -4.86 -12.00
CA ALA A 32 17.41 -4.77 -13.11
C ALA A 32 18.80 -4.34 -12.63
N ARG A 33 18.93 -3.50 -11.60
CA ARG A 33 20.23 -3.07 -11.03
C ARG A 33 21.02 -4.22 -10.41
N ILE A 34 20.35 -5.28 -10.02
CA ILE A 34 21.00 -6.50 -9.48
C ILE A 34 21.03 -7.64 -10.50
N GLY A 35 20.90 -7.30 -11.79
CA GLY A 35 21.08 -8.22 -12.90
C GLY A 35 19.88 -9.11 -13.23
N ARG A 36 18.66 -8.78 -12.73
CA ARG A 36 17.46 -9.51 -13.14
C ARG A 36 16.95 -9.01 -14.50
N ALA A 37 16.51 -9.92 -15.35
CA ALA A 37 15.79 -9.57 -16.57
C ALA A 37 14.34 -9.23 -16.21
N VAL A 38 13.88 -8.03 -16.61
CA VAL A 38 12.56 -7.53 -16.26
C VAL A 38 11.73 -7.25 -17.51
N THR A 39 10.52 -7.78 -17.56
CA THR A 39 9.52 -7.39 -18.55
C THR A 39 8.38 -6.60 -17.87
N LEU A 40 8.26 -5.33 -18.22
CA LEU A 40 7.17 -4.46 -17.78
C LEU A 40 5.96 -4.62 -18.71
N TRP A 41 4.78 -4.86 -18.14
CA TRP A 41 3.54 -4.78 -18.87
C TRP A 41 2.80 -3.47 -18.58
N GLY A 42 2.26 -2.84 -19.63
CA GLY A 42 1.43 -1.66 -19.49
C GLY A 42 0.44 -1.48 -20.62
N ARG A 43 -0.72 -0.88 -20.33
CA ARG A 43 -1.79 -0.64 -21.31
C ARG A 43 -1.47 0.42 -22.36
N SER A 44 -0.59 1.37 -22.05
CA SER A 44 -0.27 2.50 -22.91
C SER A 44 0.88 2.15 -23.84
N ALA A 45 0.61 2.01 -25.14
CA ALA A 45 1.64 1.78 -26.14
C ALA A 45 2.71 2.89 -26.16
N SER A 46 2.31 4.16 -25.95
CA SER A 46 3.25 5.27 -25.90
C SER A 46 4.24 5.19 -24.74
N VAL A 47 3.81 4.71 -23.57
CA VAL A 47 4.70 4.46 -22.43
C VAL A 47 5.61 3.27 -22.69
N VAL A 48 5.10 2.22 -23.30
CA VAL A 48 5.89 1.04 -23.68
C VAL A 48 6.98 1.42 -24.71
N ASP A 49 6.62 2.23 -25.70
CA ASP A 49 7.58 2.73 -26.68
C ASP A 49 8.65 3.62 -26.06
N ASP A 50 8.28 4.50 -25.14
CA ASP A 50 9.21 5.38 -24.42
C ASP A 50 10.23 4.54 -23.60
N ILE A 51 9.77 3.53 -22.89
CA ILE A 51 10.62 2.60 -22.15
C ILE A 51 11.59 1.86 -23.07
N ASN A 52 11.11 1.34 -24.20
CA ASN A 52 11.92 0.52 -25.09
C ASN A 52 12.90 1.32 -25.94
N ARG A 53 12.47 2.48 -26.49
CA ARG A 53 13.27 3.28 -27.42
C ARG A 53 14.11 4.33 -26.71
N ASN A 54 13.49 5.09 -25.78
CA ASN A 54 14.14 6.22 -25.12
C ASN A 54 14.76 5.83 -23.76
N ARG A 55 14.55 4.60 -23.31
CA ARG A 55 15.07 4.11 -22.02
C ARG A 55 14.65 4.98 -20.84
N CYS A 56 13.41 5.47 -20.85
CA CYS A 56 12.81 6.26 -19.79
C CYS A 56 11.30 6.01 -19.69
N ASN A 57 10.68 6.47 -18.63
CA ASN A 57 9.23 6.51 -18.46
C ASN A 57 8.83 7.94 -18.10
N SER A 58 8.91 8.81 -19.07
CA SER A 58 8.75 10.27 -18.91
C SER A 58 7.39 10.64 -18.32
N ARG A 59 6.37 9.85 -18.61
CA ARG A 59 5.01 10.10 -18.09
C ARG A 59 4.86 9.85 -16.60
N ASN A 60 5.49 8.79 -16.06
CA ASN A 60 5.21 8.31 -14.70
C ASN A 60 6.41 8.45 -13.77
N LEU A 61 7.63 8.49 -14.30
CA LEU A 61 8.88 8.54 -13.52
C LEU A 61 9.96 9.31 -14.29
N ASP A 62 9.67 10.56 -14.58
CA ASP A 62 10.51 11.43 -15.41
C ASP A 62 11.91 11.64 -14.84
N GLY A 63 12.89 11.79 -15.74
CA GLY A 63 14.29 12.08 -15.43
C GLY A 63 15.08 10.88 -14.88
N ILE A 64 14.57 9.65 -15.00
CA ILE A 64 15.28 8.44 -14.56
C ILE A 64 15.53 7.52 -15.74
N ALA A 65 16.82 7.24 -16.01
CA ALA A 65 17.23 6.33 -17.08
C ALA A 65 17.00 4.86 -16.68
N LEU A 66 16.52 4.07 -17.63
CA LEU A 66 16.25 2.64 -17.46
C LEU A 66 17.39 1.79 -18.07
N PRO A 67 17.97 0.84 -17.31
CA PRO A 67 19.04 -0.04 -17.82
C PRO A 67 18.54 -1.00 -18.91
N PRO A 68 19.44 -1.58 -19.72
CA PRO A 68 19.08 -2.49 -20.82
C PRO A 68 18.29 -3.74 -20.38
N GLY A 69 18.46 -4.19 -19.13
CA GLY A 69 17.73 -5.34 -18.56
C GLY A 69 16.23 -5.18 -18.40
N ILE A 70 15.68 -3.97 -18.68
CA ILE A 70 14.24 -3.72 -18.66
C ILE A 70 13.71 -3.64 -20.11
N THR A 71 12.71 -4.44 -20.40
CA THR A 71 11.87 -4.35 -21.62
C THR A 71 10.44 -4.09 -21.25
N ALA A 72 9.63 -3.55 -22.17
CA ALA A 72 8.22 -3.30 -21.95
C ALA A 72 7.35 -3.85 -23.06
N THR A 73 6.10 -4.20 -22.75
CA THR A 73 5.12 -4.73 -23.73
C THR A 73 3.70 -4.38 -23.32
N THR A 74 2.81 -4.29 -24.31
CA THR A 74 1.35 -4.24 -24.09
C THR A 74 0.72 -5.63 -24.12
N ASP A 75 1.47 -6.67 -24.51
CA ASP A 75 1.01 -8.06 -24.61
C ASP A 75 1.25 -8.79 -23.27
N PRO A 76 0.19 -9.24 -22.56
CA PRO A 76 0.33 -9.98 -21.31
C PRO A 76 1.03 -11.33 -21.47
N ALA A 77 0.86 -12.01 -22.59
CA ALA A 77 1.54 -13.28 -22.86
C ALA A 77 3.05 -13.10 -22.94
N ARG A 78 3.52 -12.06 -23.63
CA ARG A 78 4.94 -11.71 -23.68
C ARG A 78 5.49 -11.28 -22.33
N ALA A 79 4.69 -10.59 -21.53
CA ALA A 79 5.12 -10.17 -20.19
C ALA A 79 5.38 -11.37 -19.28
N CYS A 80 4.49 -12.37 -19.34
CA CYS A 80 4.57 -13.59 -18.51
C CYS A 80 5.52 -14.64 -19.04
N ALA A 81 5.97 -14.56 -20.31
CA ALA A 81 6.79 -15.57 -20.95
C ALA A 81 8.10 -15.82 -20.20
N GLY A 82 8.22 -17.00 -19.59
CA GLY A 82 9.39 -17.41 -18.82
C GLY A 82 9.61 -16.64 -17.53
N ALA A 83 8.63 -15.87 -17.03
CA ALA A 83 8.70 -15.22 -15.74
C ALA A 83 8.77 -16.27 -14.61
N GLU A 84 9.65 -16.06 -13.67
CA GLU A 84 9.88 -16.90 -12.49
C GLU A 84 9.24 -16.26 -11.23
N ALA A 85 8.84 -14.99 -11.32
CA ALA A 85 8.00 -14.27 -10.37
C ALA A 85 7.23 -13.16 -11.08
N VAL A 86 6.08 -12.80 -10.53
CA VAL A 86 5.23 -11.71 -11.05
C VAL A 86 4.98 -10.69 -9.94
N LEU A 87 5.17 -9.41 -10.23
CA LEU A 87 4.79 -8.29 -9.37
C LEU A 87 3.61 -7.57 -10.00
N ILE A 88 2.45 -7.58 -9.34
CA ILE A 88 1.26 -6.83 -9.81
C ILE A 88 1.25 -5.46 -9.13
N VAL A 89 1.45 -4.41 -9.92
CA VAL A 89 1.63 -3.02 -9.47
C VAL A 89 0.57 -2.10 -10.09
N THR A 90 -0.60 -2.64 -10.35
CA THR A 90 -1.76 -1.91 -10.85
C THR A 90 -2.60 -1.39 -9.67
N PRO A 91 -3.48 -0.38 -9.88
CA PRO A 91 -4.41 0.04 -8.84
C PRO A 91 -5.30 -1.12 -8.36
N SER A 92 -5.60 -1.17 -7.06
CA SER A 92 -6.40 -2.25 -6.45
C SER A 92 -7.76 -2.48 -7.12
N ARG A 93 -8.41 -1.40 -7.59
CA ARG A 93 -9.71 -1.47 -8.30
C ARG A 93 -9.69 -2.30 -9.59
N SER A 94 -8.53 -2.52 -10.19
CA SER A 94 -8.38 -3.30 -11.43
C SER A 94 -7.77 -4.68 -11.20
N LEU A 95 -7.53 -5.06 -9.94
CA LEU A 95 -6.76 -6.25 -9.61
C LEU A 95 -7.40 -7.54 -10.16
N ARG A 96 -8.70 -7.72 -9.93
CA ARG A 96 -9.44 -8.91 -10.39
C ARG A 96 -9.35 -9.10 -11.90
N GLU A 97 -9.60 -8.03 -12.66
CA GLU A 97 -9.49 -8.05 -14.13
C GLU A 97 -8.06 -8.37 -14.59
N ILE A 98 -7.06 -7.81 -13.91
CA ILE A 98 -5.64 -8.06 -14.23
C ILE A 98 -5.28 -9.52 -13.92
N CYS A 99 -5.67 -10.07 -12.78
CA CYS A 99 -5.43 -11.47 -12.47
C CYS A 99 -6.09 -12.40 -13.49
N ALA A 100 -7.35 -12.17 -13.83
CA ALA A 100 -8.06 -12.93 -14.85
C ALA A 100 -7.37 -12.87 -16.23
N MET A 101 -6.86 -11.69 -16.62
CA MET A 101 -6.09 -11.51 -17.85
C MET A 101 -4.77 -12.28 -17.83
N LEU A 102 -4.08 -12.35 -16.69
CA LEU A 102 -2.78 -13.01 -16.58
C LEU A 102 -2.88 -14.54 -16.48
N ARG A 103 -3.96 -15.05 -15.90
CA ARG A 103 -4.17 -16.49 -15.64
C ARG A 103 -3.77 -17.43 -16.79
N PRO A 104 -4.21 -17.22 -18.05
CA PRO A 104 -3.86 -18.13 -19.15
C PRO A 104 -2.39 -18.07 -19.57
N HIS A 105 -1.60 -17.13 -19.04
CA HIS A 105 -0.23 -16.86 -19.47
C HIS A 105 0.82 -17.19 -18.41
N LEU A 106 0.38 -17.47 -17.18
CA LEU A 106 1.30 -17.81 -16.07
C LEU A 106 1.71 -19.29 -16.13
N ALA A 107 3.02 -19.56 -15.99
CA ALA A 107 3.49 -20.91 -15.80
C ALA A 107 3.06 -21.43 -14.42
N PRO A 108 2.74 -22.74 -14.27
CA PRO A 108 2.27 -23.29 -13.00
C PRO A 108 3.22 -22.99 -11.83
N GLY A 109 2.65 -22.60 -10.68
CA GLY A 109 3.41 -22.40 -9.44
C GLY A 109 4.28 -21.14 -9.38
N VAL A 110 4.22 -20.26 -10.38
CA VAL A 110 4.94 -18.97 -10.34
C VAL A 110 4.39 -18.11 -9.21
N PRO A 111 5.23 -17.61 -8.28
CA PRO A 111 4.80 -16.73 -7.21
C PRO A 111 4.38 -15.35 -7.74
N VAL A 112 3.27 -14.85 -7.19
CA VAL A 112 2.68 -13.55 -7.54
C VAL A 112 2.66 -12.67 -6.31
N ALA A 113 3.36 -11.54 -6.34
CA ALA A 113 3.33 -10.55 -5.27
C ALA A 113 2.52 -9.31 -5.66
N LEU A 114 1.56 -8.97 -4.81
CA LEU A 114 0.69 -7.81 -4.98
C LEU A 114 1.32 -6.59 -4.34
N CYS A 115 1.49 -5.53 -5.12
CA CYS A 115 2.10 -4.27 -4.70
C CYS A 115 1.08 -3.12 -4.63
N CYS A 116 -0.20 -3.41 -4.89
CA CYS A 116 -1.30 -2.49 -4.73
C CYS A 116 -1.71 -2.35 -3.25
N LYS A 117 -2.32 -1.23 -2.93
CA LYS A 117 -2.71 -0.89 -1.55
C LYS A 117 -4.20 -0.56 -1.52
N GLY A 118 -5.01 -1.45 -0.95
CA GLY A 118 -6.46 -1.26 -0.86
C GLY A 118 -7.18 -2.55 -0.53
N ILE A 119 -8.50 -2.44 -0.38
CA ILE A 119 -9.45 -3.54 -0.16
C ILE A 119 -10.44 -3.50 -1.33
N GLU A 120 -10.86 -4.63 -1.85
CA GLU A 120 -11.83 -4.67 -2.95
C GLU A 120 -13.20 -4.21 -2.46
N ARG A 121 -13.80 -3.24 -3.16
CA ARG A 121 -15.15 -2.74 -2.84
C ARG A 121 -16.20 -3.82 -3.12
N GLY A 122 -17.24 -3.83 -2.33
CA GLY A 122 -18.34 -4.78 -2.46
C GLY A 122 -18.02 -6.16 -1.86
N SER A 123 -16.91 -6.83 -2.22
CA SER A 123 -16.49 -8.09 -1.61
C SER A 123 -15.85 -7.92 -0.23
N GLY A 124 -15.09 -6.83 -0.02
CA GLY A 124 -14.27 -6.59 1.18
C GLY A 124 -13.05 -7.50 1.26
N LEU A 125 -12.68 -8.14 0.17
CA LEU A 125 -11.53 -9.02 0.08
C LEU A 125 -10.23 -8.22 0.02
N LEU A 126 -9.20 -8.73 0.67
CA LEU A 126 -7.84 -8.26 0.52
C LEU A 126 -7.29 -8.62 -0.87
N PRO A 127 -6.31 -7.87 -1.39
CA PRO A 127 -5.72 -8.16 -2.69
C PRO A 127 -5.24 -9.61 -2.85
N THR A 128 -4.60 -10.20 -1.84
CA THR A 128 -4.18 -11.60 -1.88
C THR A 128 -5.37 -12.56 -2.01
N GLN A 129 -6.45 -12.32 -1.31
CA GLN A 129 -7.66 -13.14 -1.41
C GLN A 129 -8.32 -13.04 -2.80
N VAL A 130 -8.35 -11.84 -3.38
CA VAL A 130 -8.82 -11.65 -4.77
C VAL A 130 -7.94 -12.43 -5.75
N ALA A 131 -6.61 -12.37 -5.57
CA ALA A 131 -5.69 -13.07 -6.45
C ALA A 131 -5.72 -14.60 -6.24
N GLU A 132 -5.97 -15.11 -5.05
CA GLU A 132 -6.18 -16.54 -4.78
C GLU A 132 -7.41 -17.09 -5.51
N GLU A 133 -8.51 -16.32 -5.57
CA GLU A 133 -9.71 -16.68 -6.37
C GLU A 133 -9.41 -16.72 -7.87
N GLU A 134 -8.64 -15.75 -8.38
CA GLU A 134 -8.40 -15.58 -9.82
C GLU A 134 -7.22 -16.40 -10.35
N LEU A 135 -6.23 -16.73 -9.50
CA LEU A 135 -4.99 -17.43 -9.87
C LEU A 135 -4.80 -18.71 -9.05
N PRO A 136 -5.77 -19.65 -9.11
CA PRO A 136 -5.67 -20.88 -8.33
C PRO A 136 -4.40 -21.66 -8.65
N GLY A 137 -3.73 -22.17 -7.60
CA GLY A 137 -2.49 -22.94 -7.73
C GLY A 137 -1.21 -22.13 -7.83
N HIS A 138 -1.30 -20.79 -7.74
CA HIS A 138 -0.14 -19.91 -7.63
C HIS A 138 0.08 -19.48 -6.18
N PRO A 139 1.33 -19.47 -5.66
CA PRO A 139 1.63 -18.79 -4.42
C PRO A 139 1.35 -17.30 -4.57
N VAL A 140 0.49 -16.74 -3.71
CA VAL A 140 0.12 -15.32 -3.73
C VAL A 140 0.58 -14.65 -2.46
N GLY A 141 1.15 -13.45 -2.58
CA GLY A 141 1.64 -12.68 -1.45
C GLY A 141 1.57 -11.18 -1.70
N ALA A 142 2.07 -10.40 -0.74
CA ALA A 142 2.04 -8.94 -0.78
C ALA A 142 3.46 -8.35 -0.65
N LEU A 143 3.68 -7.19 -1.28
CA LEU A 143 4.86 -6.34 -1.10
C LEU A 143 4.40 -4.94 -0.70
N SER A 144 4.77 -4.50 0.50
CA SER A 144 4.42 -3.17 1.01
C SER A 144 5.50 -2.63 1.95
N GLY A 145 5.52 -1.32 2.16
CA GLY A 145 6.47 -0.64 3.04
C GLY A 145 6.61 0.84 2.72
N PRO A 146 7.48 1.56 3.45
CA PRO A 146 7.74 2.99 3.29
C PRO A 146 8.55 3.27 2.02
N THR A 147 7.89 3.27 0.87
CA THR A 147 8.55 3.25 -0.43
C THR A 147 7.96 4.29 -1.39
N PHE A 148 8.48 5.51 -1.38
CA PHE A 148 8.18 6.45 -2.46
C PHE A 148 8.89 6.03 -3.75
N ALA A 149 8.12 5.89 -4.83
CA ALA A 149 8.61 5.36 -6.09
C ALA A 149 9.85 6.08 -6.63
N ARG A 150 9.86 7.44 -6.55
CA ARG A 150 10.99 8.25 -7.05
C ARG A 150 12.26 8.02 -6.23
N GLU A 151 12.16 7.97 -4.91
CA GLU A 151 13.31 7.75 -4.02
C GLU A 151 13.89 6.34 -4.23
N THR A 152 13.03 5.33 -4.29
CA THR A 152 13.43 3.95 -4.61
C THR A 152 14.09 3.87 -5.99
N ALA A 153 13.53 4.54 -6.99
CA ALA A 153 14.09 4.56 -8.34
C ALA A 153 15.43 5.29 -8.42
N LEU A 154 15.68 6.29 -7.59
CA LEU A 154 16.98 6.96 -7.46
C LEU A 154 18.01 6.10 -6.71
N GLY A 155 17.58 5.01 -6.04
CA GLY A 155 18.46 4.10 -5.30
C GLY A 155 18.73 4.54 -3.86
N HIS A 156 17.89 5.43 -3.31
CA HIS A 156 17.97 5.77 -1.89
C HIS A 156 17.70 4.52 -1.04
N PRO A 157 18.37 4.36 0.10
CA PRO A 157 18.13 3.24 1.02
C PRO A 157 16.66 3.14 1.38
N THR A 158 16.06 2.00 1.05
CA THR A 158 14.62 1.75 1.19
C THR A 158 14.40 0.33 1.68
N ALA A 159 13.45 0.13 2.58
CA ALA A 159 13.08 -1.19 3.07
C ALA A 159 11.60 -1.47 2.82
N ALA A 160 11.26 -2.73 2.54
CA ALA A 160 9.89 -3.17 2.35
C ALA A 160 9.68 -4.57 2.93
N THR A 161 8.43 -4.94 3.20
CA THR A 161 8.05 -6.29 3.61
C THR A 161 7.51 -7.04 2.40
N ILE A 162 7.97 -8.28 2.21
CA ILE A 162 7.43 -9.27 1.28
C ILE A 162 6.81 -10.38 2.12
N ALA A 163 5.50 -10.56 1.99
CA ALA A 163 4.75 -11.51 2.78
C ALA A 163 4.03 -12.53 1.89
N PHE A 164 4.19 -13.81 2.21
CA PHE A 164 3.42 -14.91 1.63
C PHE A 164 2.95 -15.82 2.77
N PRO A 165 1.79 -16.48 2.66
CA PRO A 165 1.40 -17.49 3.64
C PRO A 165 2.43 -18.61 3.67
N PHE A 166 2.85 -19.03 4.89
CA PHE A 166 3.79 -20.14 5.05
C PHE A 166 3.04 -21.44 5.32
N GLY A 167 3.20 -22.39 4.41
CA GLY A 167 2.80 -23.77 4.61
C GLY A 167 3.81 -24.58 5.46
N PRO A 168 3.56 -25.88 5.70
CA PRO A 168 4.50 -26.72 6.44
C PRO A 168 5.89 -26.79 5.81
N ALA A 169 5.99 -26.84 4.49
CA ALA A 169 7.26 -26.87 3.78
C ALA A 169 8.05 -25.57 3.97
N ASP A 170 7.39 -24.40 3.90
CA ASP A 170 8.03 -23.10 4.11
C ASP A 170 8.51 -22.92 5.55
N ARG A 171 7.79 -23.49 6.53
CA ARG A 171 8.23 -23.49 7.94
C ARG A 171 9.41 -24.40 8.20
N ALA A 172 9.52 -25.50 7.43
CA ALA A 172 10.66 -26.42 7.51
C ALA A 172 11.92 -25.85 6.86
N ASP A 173 11.79 -25.15 5.72
CA ASP A 173 12.88 -24.40 5.07
C ASP A 173 12.40 -23.00 4.65
N PRO A 174 12.42 -22.01 5.55
CA PRO A 174 11.98 -20.65 5.25
C PRO A 174 12.75 -19.98 4.12
N ALA A 175 13.99 -20.39 3.86
CA ALA A 175 14.82 -19.86 2.78
C ALA A 175 14.35 -20.29 1.38
N ALA A 176 13.64 -21.41 1.27
CA ALA A 176 13.04 -21.89 0.03
C ALA A 176 11.64 -21.28 -0.22
N SER A 177 11.05 -20.60 0.75
CA SER A 177 9.71 -20.01 0.62
C SER A 177 9.63 -18.99 -0.52
N PRO A 178 8.45 -18.81 -1.15
CA PRO A 178 8.22 -17.77 -2.16
C PRO A 178 8.61 -16.38 -1.69
N ALA A 179 8.35 -16.05 -0.42
CA ALA A 179 8.71 -14.77 0.18
C ALA A 179 10.23 -14.56 0.23
N ALA A 180 10.99 -15.54 0.71
CA ALA A 180 12.44 -15.44 0.83
C ALA A 180 13.12 -15.41 -0.54
N ARG A 181 12.65 -16.24 -1.49
CA ARG A 181 13.17 -16.26 -2.86
C ARG A 181 12.95 -14.93 -3.58
N LEU A 182 11.77 -14.34 -3.44
CA LEU A 182 11.47 -13.02 -4.01
C LEU A 182 12.25 -11.91 -3.29
N ALA A 183 12.40 -12.00 -1.97
CA ALA A 183 13.23 -11.07 -1.22
C ALA A 183 14.69 -11.11 -1.70
N ALA A 184 15.28 -12.28 -1.89
CA ALA A 184 16.62 -12.44 -2.45
C ALA A 184 16.71 -11.87 -3.88
N ALA A 185 15.65 -12.04 -4.70
CA ALA A 185 15.59 -11.54 -6.07
C ALA A 185 15.50 -10.02 -6.18
N LEU A 186 15.05 -9.32 -5.12
CA LEU A 186 14.91 -7.88 -5.07
C LEU A 186 15.92 -7.20 -4.12
N SER A 187 16.73 -7.97 -3.38
CA SER A 187 17.68 -7.45 -2.39
C SER A 187 18.94 -6.90 -3.06
N GLY A 188 19.20 -5.62 -2.87
CA GLY A 188 20.43 -4.98 -3.36
C GLY A 188 20.17 -3.56 -3.87
N GLY A 189 21.25 -2.85 -4.20
CA GLY A 189 21.17 -1.51 -4.79
C GLY A 189 20.41 -0.47 -3.97
N GLY A 190 20.44 -0.58 -2.65
CA GLY A 190 19.68 0.30 -1.73
C GLY A 190 18.29 -0.24 -1.36
N PHE A 191 17.80 -1.30 -1.97
CA PHE A 191 16.51 -1.90 -1.62
C PHE A 191 16.70 -3.13 -0.71
N ARG A 192 16.11 -3.10 0.50
CA ARG A 192 16.21 -4.15 1.50
C ARG A 192 14.84 -4.74 1.83
N PRO A 193 14.49 -5.89 1.26
CA PRO A 193 13.28 -6.61 1.64
C PRO A 193 13.45 -7.32 2.99
N TYR A 194 12.33 -7.41 3.73
CA TYR A 194 12.14 -8.26 4.90
C TYR A 194 11.02 -9.26 4.61
N VAL A 195 11.17 -10.46 5.12
CA VAL A 195 10.23 -11.56 4.89
C VAL A 195 9.21 -11.64 6.02
N SER A 196 7.94 -11.90 5.68
CA SER A 196 6.86 -12.18 6.62
C SER A 196 6.00 -13.35 6.10
N ASP A 197 5.33 -14.02 7.02
CA ASP A 197 4.31 -15.04 6.73
C ASP A 197 2.88 -14.52 6.96
N ASP A 198 2.71 -13.19 7.10
CA ASP A 198 1.43 -12.52 7.33
C ASP A 198 1.12 -11.49 6.24
N PRO A 199 0.59 -11.90 5.10
CA PRO A 199 0.13 -10.97 4.07
C PRO A 199 -1.04 -10.10 4.52
N VAL A 200 -1.92 -10.59 5.41
CA VAL A 200 -3.09 -9.86 5.90
C VAL A 200 -2.67 -8.58 6.62
N GLY A 201 -1.75 -8.69 7.59
CA GLY A 201 -1.23 -7.52 8.31
C GLY A 201 -0.54 -6.51 7.39
N VAL A 202 0.21 -7.01 6.38
CA VAL A 202 0.87 -6.18 5.35
C VAL A 202 -0.14 -5.39 4.51
N GLU A 203 -1.21 -6.03 4.05
CA GLU A 203 -2.22 -5.43 3.17
C GLU A 203 -3.13 -4.45 3.89
N VAL A 204 -3.58 -4.80 5.10
CA VAL A 204 -4.37 -3.88 5.95
C VAL A 204 -3.56 -2.63 6.27
N GLY A 205 -2.28 -2.79 6.64
CA GLY A 205 -1.37 -1.67 6.84
C GLY A 205 -1.33 -0.74 5.63
N GLY A 206 -1.11 -1.31 4.44
CA GLY A 206 -1.05 -0.56 3.19
C GLY A 206 -2.35 0.15 2.80
N ALA A 207 -3.51 -0.45 3.07
CA ALA A 207 -4.81 0.14 2.75
C ALA A 207 -5.20 1.29 3.69
N VAL A 208 -5.13 1.04 5.01
CA VAL A 208 -5.61 1.98 6.04
C VAL A 208 -4.74 3.22 6.14
N LYS A 209 -3.42 3.09 6.02
CA LYS A 209 -2.50 4.23 6.10
C LYS A 209 -2.85 5.39 5.17
N ASN A 210 -3.36 5.08 3.98
CA ASN A 210 -3.71 6.07 2.97
C ASN A 210 -4.88 6.94 3.42
N VAL A 211 -5.84 6.37 4.13
CA VAL A 211 -6.98 7.09 4.70
C VAL A 211 -6.54 7.98 5.85
N ILE A 212 -5.70 7.45 6.76
CA ILE A 212 -5.15 8.21 7.88
C ILE A 212 -4.29 9.38 7.36
N ALA A 213 -3.54 9.19 6.28
CA ALA A 213 -2.75 10.26 5.67
C ALA A 213 -3.62 11.41 5.14
N ILE A 214 -4.82 11.13 4.63
CA ILE A 214 -5.79 12.18 4.26
C ILE A 214 -6.22 12.94 5.52
N ALA A 215 -6.54 12.24 6.62
CA ALA A 215 -6.90 12.89 7.89
C ALA A 215 -5.79 13.81 8.40
N CYS A 216 -4.54 13.34 8.42
CA CYS A 216 -3.38 14.13 8.81
C CYS A 216 -3.21 15.37 7.92
N GLY A 217 -3.39 15.20 6.60
CA GLY A 217 -3.37 16.31 5.66
C GLY A 217 -4.48 17.33 5.94
N MET A 218 -5.72 16.88 6.13
CA MET A 218 -6.86 17.74 6.45
C MET A 218 -6.60 18.63 7.66
N MET A 219 -6.09 18.04 8.75
CA MET A 219 -5.79 18.80 9.96
C MET A 219 -4.63 19.77 9.75
N THR A 220 -3.60 19.37 9.02
CA THR A 220 -2.49 20.28 8.68
C THR A 220 -2.96 21.45 7.81
N GLY A 221 -3.79 21.18 6.80
CA GLY A 221 -4.37 22.22 5.94
C GLY A 221 -5.31 23.16 6.65
N ALA A 222 -6.00 22.69 7.70
CA ALA A 222 -6.84 23.50 8.58
C ALA A 222 -6.03 24.28 9.64
N GLY A 223 -4.70 24.25 9.59
CA GLY A 223 -3.83 25.04 10.47
C GLY A 223 -3.41 24.35 11.77
N PHE A 224 -3.77 23.08 11.98
CA PHE A 224 -3.31 22.33 13.16
C PHE A 224 -1.84 21.89 13.02
N ALA A 225 -1.13 21.88 14.16
CA ALA A 225 0.31 21.66 14.20
C ALA A 225 0.69 20.17 14.41
N GLU A 226 1.98 19.95 14.62
CA GLU A 226 2.63 18.64 14.70
C GLU A 226 2.04 17.71 15.76
N ASN A 227 1.63 18.23 16.92
CA ASN A 227 1.05 17.42 18.00
C ASN A 227 -0.26 16.74 17.55
N THR A 228 -1.10 17.45 16.80
CA THR A 228 -2.35 16.90 16.25
C THR A 228 -2.05 15.80 15.24
N ARG A 229 -1.06 16.02 14.38
CA ARG A 229 -0.63 15.01 13.40
C ARG A 229 -0.09 13.76 14.09
N ALA A 230 0.78 13.92 15.09
CA ALA A 230 1.32 12.81 15.87
C ALA A 230 0.21 12.01 16.59
N ALA A 231 -0.76 12.70 17.19
CA ALA A 231 -1.91 12.05 17.81
C ALA A 231 -2.74 11.25 16.79
N LEU A 232 -3.02 11.82 15.60
CA LEU A 232 -3.75 11.12 14.53
C LEU A 232 -2.98 9.89 14.02
N ILE A 233 -1.67 9.96 13.84
CA ILE A 233 -0.83 8.82 13.46
C ILE A 233 -0.95 7.71 14.49
N THR A 234 -0.78 8.03 15.78
CA THR A 234 -0.84 7.05 16.87
C THR A 234 -2.23 6.41 16.99
N ARG A 235 -3.29 7.22 16.95
CA ARG A 235 -4.66 6.68 17.03
C ARG A 235 -5.07 5.93 15.77
N GLY A 236 -4.59 6.38 14.60
CA GLY A 236 -4.79 5.69 13.34
C GLY A 236 -4.07 4.34 13.26
N LEU A 237 -2.87 4.24 13.84
CA LEU A 237 -2.17 2.97 14.00
C LEU A 237 -3.01 1.98 14.82
N GLU A 238 -3.65 2.45 15.89
CA GLU A 238 -4.50 1.62 16.72
C GLU A 238 -5.76 1.13 15.96
N GLU A 239 -6.34 1.96 15.09
CA GLU A 239 -7.41 1.52 14.19
C GLU A 239 -6.92 0.44 13.23
N MET A 240 -5.74 0.64 12.65
CA MET A 240 -5.12 -0.31 11.73
C MET A 240 -4.86 -1.66 12.39
N ARG A 241 -4.34 -1.68 13.62
CA ARG A 241 -4.08 -2.90 14.39
C ARG A 241 -5.35 -3.70 14.63
N ARG A 242 -6.41 -3.03 15.14
CA ARG A 242 -7.70 -3.69 15.39
C ARG A 242 -8.31 -4.30 14.12
N LEU A 243 -8.22 -3.58 13.00
CA LEU A 243 -8.72 -4.12 11.74
C LEU A 243 -7.89 -5.31 11.26
N ALA A 244 -6.57 -5.23 11.34
CA ALA A 244 -5.67 -6.31 10.95
C ALA A 244 -5.94 -7.58 11.77
N GLU A 245 -6.04 -7.48 13.10
CA GLU A 245 -6.34 -8.61 13.98
C GLU A 245 -7.72 -9.22 13.68
N ALA A 246 -8.74 -8.39 13.49
CA ALA A 246 -10.09 -8.86 13.17
C ALA A 246 -10.17 -9.55 11.79
N MET A 247 -9.27 -9.25 10.89
CA MET A 247 -9.15 -9.89 9.57
C MET A 247 -8.16 -11.08 9.57
N GLY A 248 -7.57 -11.43 10.71
CA GLY A 248 -6.65 -12.57 10.86
C GLY A 248 -5.17 -12.25 10.66
N GLY A 249 -4.81 -10.97 10.58
CA GLY A 249 -3.42 -10.52 10.59
C GLY A 249 -2.86 -10.36 12.00
N ARG A 250 -1.58 -10.00 12.11
CA ARG A 250 -0.87 -9.87 13.38
C ARG A 250 -0.47 -8.42 13.68
N GLU A 251 -0.55 -8.07 14.95
CA GLU A 251 -0.11 -6.76 15.47
C GLU A 251 1.35 -6.48 15.16
N GLU A 252 2.23 -7.47 15.32
CA GLU A 252 3.67 -7.31 15.05
C GLU A 252 3.94 -6.91 13.59
N THR A 253 3.15 -7.43 12.65
CA THR A 253 3.26 -7.06 11.23
C THR A 253 2.87 -5.61 11.01
N VAL A 254 1.81 -5.15 11.67
CA VAL A 254 1.35 -3.75 11.59
C VAL A 254 2.36 -2.81 12.26
N ASN A 255 3.04 -3.23 13.32
CA ASN A 255 4.11 -2.46 13.97
C ASN A 255 5.40 -2.39 13.12
N GLY A 256 5.48 -3.14 12.02
CA GLY A 256 6.61 -3.19 11.11
C GLY A 256 6.59 -2.15 9.99
N LEU A 257 7.34 -2.47 8.91
CA LEU A 257 7.54 -1.56 7.77
C LEU A 257 6.25 -1.24 7.02
N SER A 258 5.39 -2.24 6.77
CA SER A 258 4.15 -2.08 6.01
C SER A 258 3.05 -1.33 6.76
N GLY A 259 3.12 -1.32 8.09
CA GLY A 259 2.23 -0.56 8.97
C GLY A 259 2.85 0.75 9.43
N VAL A 260 3.52 0.75 10.60
CA VAL A 260 4.11 1.97 11.21
C VAL A 260 5.02 2.71 10.25
N GLY A 261 5.95 2.01 9.58
CA GLY A 261 6.92 2.64 8.69
C GLY A 261 6.25 3.42 7.55
N ASP A 262 5.32 2.77 6.85
CA ASP A 262 4.62 3.36 5.72
C ASP A 262 3.56 4.40 6.16
N LEU A 263 2.95 4.21 7.33
CA LEU A 263 2.04 5.18 7.95
C LEU A 263 2.77 6.49 8.25
N VAL A 264 3.88 6.43 8.98
CA VAL A 264 4.67 7.61 9.36
C VAL A 264 5.16 8.35 8.12
N LEU A 265 5.74 7.64 7.14
CA LEU A 265 6.19 8.24 5.89
C LEU A 265 5.05 8.96 5.16
N THR A 266 3.91 8.29 5.02
CA THR A 266 2.79 8.79 4.22
C THR A 266 2.06 9.95 4.89
N CYS A 267 1.94 9.94 6.22
CA CYS A 267 1.27 10.98 7.00
C CYS A 267 2.14 12.22 7.27
N SER A 268 3.46 12.14 7.06
CA SER A 268 4.39 13.23 7.39
C SER A 268 5.00 13.91 6.16
N SER A 269 4.68 13.43 4.96
CA SER A 269 5.31 13.95 3.74
C SER A 269 4.30 14.58 2.77
N PRO A 270 4.54 15.81 2.31
CA PRO A 270 3.74 16.44 1.26
C PRO A 270 3.89 15.74 -0.11
N THR A 271 4.90 14.90 -0.29
CA THR A 271 5.07 14.04 -1.46
C THR A 271 3.96 12.97 -1.54
N SER A 272 3.36 12.62 -0.42
CA SER A 272 2.19 11.73 -0.37
C SER A 272 0.97 12.39 -1.01
N ARG A 273 0.45 11.82 -2.10
CA ARG A 273 -0.78 12.31 -2.74
C ARG A 273 -1.97 12.30 -1.79
N ASN A 274 -2.02 11.35 -0.85
CA ASN A 274 -3.09 11.26 0.15
C ASN A 274 -2.99 12.42 1.14
N PHE A 275 -1.82 12.69 1.71
CA PHE A 275 -1.58 13.83 2.58
C PHE A 275 -1.84 15.16 1.84
N ALA A 276 -1.31 15.30 0.62
CA ALA A 276 -1.48 16.50 -0.20
C ALA A 276 -2.95 16.79 -0.54
N LEU A 277 -3.76 15.74 -0.83
CA LEU A 277 -5.21 15.91 -0.98
C LEU A 277 -5.82 16.43 0.31
N GLY A 278 -5.55 15.77 1.44
CA GLY A 278 -6.06 16.18 2.75
C GLY A 278 -5.71 17.63 3.05
N ALA A 279 -4.46 18.05 2.83
CA ALA A 279 -4.01 19.41 3.09
C ALA A 279 -4.77 20.46 2.26
N GLN A 280 -5.06 20.15 1.01
CA GLN A 280 -5.82 21.05 0.15
C GLN A 280 -7.29 21.14 0.58
N LEU A 281 -7.91 20.03 0.97
CA LEU A 281 -9.27 20.00 1.51
C LEU A 281 -9.34 20.72 2.86
N GLY A 282 -8.37 20.51 3.74
CA GLY A 282 -8.25 21.22 5.03
C GLY A 282 -8.12 22.74 4.89
N ALA A 283 -7.43 23.19 3.84
CA ALA A 283 -7.33 24.60 3.47
C ALA A 283 -8.60 25.16 2.78
N GLY A 284 -9.72 24.41 2.79
CA GLY A 284 -11.00 24.85 2.23
C GLY A 284 -11.13 24.72 0.71
N ARG A 285 -10.17 24.07 0.01
CA ARG A 285 -10.30 23.85 -1.44
C ARG A 285 -11.31 22.75 -1.72
N PRO A 286 -12.26 22.93 -2.65
CA PRO A 286 -13.15 21.84 -3.06
C PRO A 286 -12.34 20.77 -3.80
N ARG A 287 -12.78 19.50 -3.75
CA ARG A 287 -12.05 18.36 -4.39
C ARG A 287 -11.74 18.63 -5.87
N SER A 288 -12.64 19.25 -6.60
CA SER A 288 -12.48 19.58 -8.02
C SER A 288 -11.36 20.58 -8.31
N ALA A 289 -11.00 21.42 -7.35
CA ALA A 289 -9.91 22.39 -7.46
C ALA A 289 -8.57 21.86 -6.89
N CYS A 290 -8.58 20.70 -6.24
CA CYS A 290 -7.35 20.08 -5.75
C CYS A 290 -6.44 19.69 -6.93
N PHE A 291 -5.13 19.72 -6.69
CA PHE A 291 -4.10 19.45 -7.69
C PHE A 291 -4.22 20.30 -8.97
N ASP A 292 -4.68 21.56 -8.81
CA ASP A 292 -4.92 22.51 -9.90
C ASP A 292 -5.92 21.97 -10.95
N GLY A 293 -6.94 21.25 -10.48
CA GLY A 293 -7.98 20.65 -11.31
C GLY A 293 -7.54 19.42 -12.13
N ARG A 294 -6.30 18.94 -11.92
CA ARG A 294 -5.83 17.73 -12.62
C ARG A 294 -6.45 16.47 -12.02
N ASP A 295 -6.75 15.50 -12.88
CA ASP A 295 -7.22 14.17 -12.45
C ASP A 295 -6.04 13.37 -11.85
N VAL A 296 -5.87 13.48 -10.52
CA VAL A 296 -4.86 12.75 -9.77
C VAL A 296 -5.53 11.62 -9.02
N VAL A 297 -5.09 10.38 -9.29
CA VAL A 297 -5.55 9.21 -8.54
C VAL A 297 -5.00 9.25 -7.12
N VAL A 298 -5.90 9.33 -6.15
CA VAL A 298 -5.61 9.28 -4.72
C VAL A 298 -6.23 8.02 -4.14
N GLU A 299 -5.40 7.04 -3.81
CA GLU A 299 -5.87 5.73 -3.37
C GLU A 299 -6.70 5.79 -2.08
N GLY A 300 -6.36 6.72 -1.18
CA GLY A 300 -7.07 6.92 0.09
C GLY A 300 -8.54 7.31 -0.07
N GLU A 301 -8.94 7.97 -1.18
CA GLU A 301 -10.35 8.28 -1.44
C GLU A 301 -11.17 7.00 -1.64
N VAL A 302 -10.65 6.07 -2.46
CA VAL A 302 -11.31 4.78 -2.70
C VAL A 302 -11.24 3.91 -1.45
N ASN A 303 -10.07 3.89 -0.79
CA ASN A 303 -9.85 3.09 0.41
C ASN A 303 -10.71 3.56 1.59
N ALA A 304 -11.07 4.84 1.69
CA ALA A 304 -11.99 5.33 2.71
C ALA A 304 -13.34 4.60 2.69
N VAL A 305 -13.83 4.24 1.48
CA VAL A 305 -15.05 3.45 1.34
C VAL A 305 -14.79 1.98 1.70
N SER A 306 -13.81 1.35 1.06
CA SER A 306 -13.59 -0.10 1.19
C SER A 306 -13.11 -0.51 2.59
N VAL A 307 -12.30 0.33 3.25
CA VAL A 307 -11.87 0.12 4.65
C VAL A 307 -13.08 0.14 5.60
N ILE A 308 -14.00 1.09 5.44
CA ILE A 308 -15.22 1.15 6.28
C ILE A 308 -16.16 -0.02 6.00
N GLU A 309 -16.32 -0.42 4.74
CA GLU A 309 -17.08 -1.62 4.39
C GLU A 309 -16.50 -2.87 5.05
N ALA A 310 -15.17 -3.06 4.98
CA ALA A 310 -14.48 -4.18 5.61
C ALA A 310 -14.59 -4.13 7.13
N ALA A 311 -14.35 -2.97 7.74
CA ALA A 311 -14.43 -2.80 9.19
C ALA A 311 -15.83 -3.12 9.75
N ARG A 312 -16.89 -2.68 9.05
CA ARG A 312 -18.28 -3.00 9.42
C ARG A 312 -18.57 -4.50 9.37
N ARG A 313 -18.02 -5.24 8.41
CA ARG A 313 -18.20 -6.69 8.29
C ARG A 313 -17.59 -7.46 9.45
N VAL A 314 -16.44 -7.01 9.93
CA VAL A 314 -15.73 -7.65 11.05
C VAL A 314 -16.03 -6.98 12.40
N GLY A 315 -16.96 -6.02 12.45
CA GLY A 315 -17.41 -5.37 13.69
C GLY A 315 -16.38 -4.44 14.35
N VAL A 316 -15.47 -3.88 13.59
CA VAL A 316 -14.40 -2.99 14.09
C VAL A 316 -14.76 -1.51 13.89
N SER A 317 -14.67 -0.71 14.94
CA SER A 317 -14.83 0.75 14.87
C SER A 317 -13.54 1.42 14.42
N MET A 318 -13.67 2.28 13.39
CA MET A 318 -12.57 3.00 12.73
C MET A 318 -12.87 4.52 12.70
N PRO A 319 -12.91 5.20 13.85
CA PRO A 319 -13.41 6.57 13.93
C PRO A 319 -12.71 7.58 13.03
N ILE A 320 -11.38 7.50 12.87
CA ILE A 320 -10.62 8.41 11.99
C ILE A 320 -10.99 8.12 10.54
N CYS A 321 -11.02 6.85 10.15
CA CYS A 321 -11.40 6.45 8.80
C CYS A 321 -12.87 6.78 8.51
N GLU A 322 -13.77 6.63 9.49
CA GLU A 322 -15.19 7.03 9.41
C GLU A 322 -15.33 8.54 9.18
N ALA A 323 -14.57 9.37 9.90
CA ALA A 323 -14.58 10.83 9.71
C ALA A 323 -14.09 11.22 8.31
N VAL A 324 -13.01 10.61 7.82
CA VAL A 324 -12.51 10.83 6.45
C VAL A 324 -13.55 10.42 5.41
N HIS A 325 -14.19 9.26 5.60
CA HIS A 325 -15.26 8.79 4.72
C HIS A 325 -16.44 9.78 4.68
N ALA A 326 -16.91 10.23 5.84
CA ALA A 326 -18.01 11.19 5.94
C ALA A 326 -17.71 12.51 5.22
N ILE A 327 -16.47 13.02 5.35
CA ILE A 327 -16.05 14.24 4.66
C ILE A 327 -15.99 14.04 3.14
N LEU A 328 -15.37 12.96 2.68
CA LEU A 328 -15.11 12.73 1.26
C LEU A 328 -16.35 12.28 0.47
N HIS A 329 -17.24 11.51 1.10
CA HIS A 329 -18.31 10.79 0.40
C HIS A 329 -19.72 11.13 0.87
N GLU A 330 -19.88 11.72 2.07
CA GLU A 330 -21.19 12.07 2.63
C GLU A 330 -21.38 13.59 2.77
N GLY A 331 -20.34 14.38 2.42
CA GLY A 331 -20.42 15.85 2.47
C GLY A 331 -20.40 16.44 3.88
N ALA A 332 -19.94 15.69 4.89
CA ALA A 332 -19.83 16.18 6.25
C ALA A 332 -18.82 17.35 6.32
N PRO A 333 -19.16 18.44 7.04
CA PRO A 333 -18.21 19.52 7.30
C PRO A 333 -16.99 19.01 8.07
N LEU A 334 -15.77 19.37 7.62
CA LEU A 334 -14.53 18.93 8.23
C LEU A 334 -14.48 19.21 9.74
N ALA A 335 -14.84 20.44 10.16
CA ALA A 335 -14.83 20.83 11.56
C ALA A 335 -15.78 19.95 12.41
N ALA A 336 -16.97 19.64 11.91
CA ALA A 336 -17.94 18.81 12.62
C ALA A 336 -17.47 17.35 12.75
N ALA A 337 -16.89 16.77 11.69
CA ALA A 337 -16.38 15.41 11.70
C ALA A 337 -15.22 15.25 12.71
N PHE A 338 -14.28 16.18 12.73
CA PHE A 338 -13.18 16.15 13.71
C PHE A 338 -13.59 16.53 15.12
N ALA A 339 -14.57 17.44 15.30
CA ALA A 339 -15.16 17.71 16.60
C ALA A 339 -15.80 16.45 17.20
N GLY A 340 -16.49 15.65 16.39
CA GLY A 340 -17.02 14.35 16.80
C GLY A 340 -15.95 13.35 17.24
N LEU A 341 -14.78 13.34 16.57
CA LEU A 341 -13.63 12.54 17.02
C LEU A 341 -13.09 12.98 18.38
N TRP A 342 -12.97 14.30 18.58
CA TRP A 342 -12.45 14.88 19.83
C TRP A 342 -13.40 14.69 21.01
N ALA A 343 -14.69 14.70 20.77
CA ALA A 343 -15.73 14.52 21.78
C ALA A 343 -15.89 13.07 22.27
N ARG A 344 -15.18 12.12 21.67
CA ARG A 344 -15.26 10.70 22.09
C ARG A 344 -14.84 10.52 23.55
N PRO A 345 -15.44 9.55 24.26
CA PRO A 345 -15.04 9.26 25.64
C PRO A 345 -13.53 9.00 25.76
N ILE A 346 -12.95 9.51 26.83
CA ILE A 346 -11.55 9.21 27.22
C ILE A 346 -11.49 7.72 27.52
N ARG A 347 -10.61 7.02 26.82
CA ARG A 347 -10.37 5.58 27.01
C ARG A 347 -8.96 5.34 27.50
N ALA A 348 -8.73 4.18 28.09
CA ALA A 348 -7.39 3.73 28.39
C ALA A 348 -6.55 3.62 27.11
N GLU A 349 -5.28 3.97 27.20
CA GLU A 349 -4.33 3.83 26.10
C GLU A 349 -3.86 2.38 25.93
N ALA A 350 -3.67 1.67 27.05
CA ALA A 350 -3.26 0.28 27.04
C ALA A 350 -4.43 -0.69 27.06
N ALA A 351 -4.32 -1.78 26.31
CA ALA A 351 -5.25 -2.91 26.40
C ALA A 351 -5.23 -3.50 27.83
N GLY A 352 -6.42 -3.85 28.34
CA GLY A 352 -6.58 -4.45 29.68
C GLY A 352 -7.08 -3.51 30.77
N LEU A 353 -7.07 -2.19 30.55
CA LEU A 353 -7.75 -1.25 31.45
C LEU A 353 -9.10 -0.85 30.84
N ASN A 354 -10.20 -1.36 31.40
CA ASN A 354 -11.55 -1.00 30.96
C ASN A 354 -11.95 0.37 31.55
N LEU A 355 -11.61 1.42 30.83
CA LEU A 355 -11.89 2.81 31.22
C LEU A 355 -12.65 3.51 30.07
N ALA A 356 -13.77 4.12 30.40
CA ALA A 356 -14.50 5.04 29.53
C ALA A 356 -15.07 6.18 30.38
N ILE A 357 -14.57 7.40 30.19
CA ILE A 357 -15.03 8.60 30.90
C ILE A 357 -15.52 9.58 29.84
N GLU A 358 -16.67 10.20 30.06
CA GLU A 358 -17.17 11.24 29.19
C GLU A 358 -16.15 12.38 29.06
N HIS A 359 -15.97 12.89 27.84
CA HIS A 359 -15.05 14.00 27.60
C HIS A 359 -15.64 15.31 28.14
N PRO A 360 -15.00 15.99 29.13
CA PRO A 360 -15.61 17.14 29.81
C PRO A 360 -15.89 18.34 28.90
N GLY A 361 -15.09 18.52 27.83
CA GLY A 361 -15.23 19.63 26.88
C GLY A 361 -16.17 19.34 25.71
N GLY A 362 -16.47 18.06 25.46
CA GLY A 362 -17.30 17.64 24.31
C GLY A 362 -16.83 18.19 22.96
N ALA A 363 -17.73 18.23 21.98
CA ALA A 363 -17.47 18.76 20.64
C ALA A 363 -17.27 20.30 20.65
N ALA A 364 -17.92 21.00 21.57
CA ALA A 364 -17.89 22.46 21.64
C ALA A 364 -16.47 23.04 21.85
N ALA A 365 -15.63 22.36 22.63
CA ALA A 365 -14.27 22.79 22.86
C ALA A 365 -13.42 22.75 21.58
N PHE A 366 -13.65 21.77 20.71
CA PHE A 366 -12.95 21.66 19.43
C PHE A 366 -13.47 22.70 18.42
N GLU A 367 -14.77 22.95 18.38
CA GLU A 367 -15.36 23.97 17.51
C GLU A 367 -14.87 25.38 17.88
N ASP A 368 -14.74 25.69 19.19
CA ASP A 368 -14.18 26.96 19.65
C ASP A 368 -12.69 27.09 19.26
N LEU A 369 -11.92 26.02 19.37
CA LEU A 369 -10.54 25.98 18.92
C LEU A 369 -10.41 26.23 17.40
N THR A 370 -11.26 25.58 16.60
CA THR A 370 -11.26 25.74 15.14
C THR A 370 -11.61 27.18 14.74
N ARG A 371 -12.57 27.80 15.43
CA ARG A 371 -12.94 29.22 15.21
C ARG A 371 -11.84 30.22 15.53
N ARG A 372 -10.94 29.88 16.45
CA ARG A 372 -9.78 30.75 16.82
C ARG A 372 -8.61 30.63 15.86
N MET A 373 -8.60 29.60 15.00
CA MET A 373 -7.50 29.34 14.05
C MET A 373 -7.83 29.84 12.63
N THR A 374 -9.09 30.09 12.34
CA THR A 374 -9.57 30.76 11.10
C THR A 374 -9.67 32.27 11.31
#